data_c0bcbcdba33565591031784755f977f7
#
_entry.id   c0bcbcdba33565591031784755f977f7
#
_cell.length_a   1.000
_cell.length_b   1.000
_cell.length_c   1.000
_cell.angle_alpha   90.00
_cell.angle_beta   90.00
_cell.angle_gamma   90.00
#
_symmetry.space_group_name_H-M   'P 1'
#
loop_
_entity.id
_entity.type
_entity.pdbx_description
1 polymer ?
#
loop_
_entity_poly.entity_id
_entity_poly.type
_entity_poly.pdbx_seq_one_letter_code
_entity_poly.pdbx_strand_id
1 'polypeptide(L)'
;MLFSSASSAFPPSVALCRVRYRGGGGAASATCSPLSSADLPLRHIPGDYGLPFLGPLCDRLAYFYFEGRDQFFRSRIRRYGSTVFRVNLPPGPFVAPDPRVVALLDAASLPVLFDASLVDKRDLFTGNFLPSTDLTGSFRVLSYLDPAEPNHAPLKRLLFFLLASRRHALVLEFRRAYGALFDAMEVGIAKEGKADFGAANDRAAFDFLSQCLFGVDPARSSLVLDGPRLINKWLLFQIGPLLKLGLPAYLEDFLLHSFRLPPALVRADYTRLVEFFRDSAGPALDEAKRFGVSRDEALHNVLFAVCFNGFGGIKFLFPSIIKWLGRSGARLHGRIAEEVRSAVRDAGGKVTFRSLESAMPLVRSVVYEVLRMEPPVPLQYGRAKRDMEVASHDARFPVRAGEVLVGYQPLATRDPRVFERAEEFVAERFMGAEGEALLRHVVWSNGPETETSTAENKQCAGKEFVVTVARLLVAELFLRYDSFEIEVGPSPVAAAVRLTSLKRATF
;
A
#
# COMPACT_ATOMS: atom_id res chain seq x y z
N MET A 1 -38.40 15.36 -6.70
CA MET A 1 -38.43 14.70 -8.01
C MET A 1 -37.53 13.47 -7.91
N LEU A 2 -38.17 12.34 -8.09
CA LEU A 2 -37.63 10.99 -7.94
C LEU A 2 -36.61 10.67 -9.05
N PHE A 3 -35.41 10.17 -8.69
CA PHE A 3 -34.59 9.39 -9.61
C PHE A 3 -34.37 8.01 -9.02
N SER A 4 -35.01 7.06 -9.69
CA SER A 4 -34.96 5.63 -9.49
C SER A 4 -33.58 5.09 -9.81
N SER A 5 -33.02 4.30 -8.89
CA SER A 5 -31.80 3.53 -9.08
C SER A 5 -32.09 2.34 -10.02
N ALA A 6 -31.61 2.41 -11.25
CA ALA A 6 -31.57 1.26 -12.14
C ALA A 6 -30.30 0.45 -11.84
N SER A 7 -30.47 -0.67 -11.18
CA SER A 7 -29.49 -1.75 -11.05
C SER A 7 -29.35 -2.43 -12.41
N SER A 8 -28.27 -2.15 -13.15
CA SER A 8 -27.93 -2.89 -14.37
C SER A 8 -27.14 -4.16 -13.98
N ALA A 9 -27.85 -5.28 -13.94
CA ALA A 9 -27.24 -6.61 -13.87
C ALA A 9 -26.40 -6.86 -15.13
N PHE A 10 -25.13 -7.23 -14.94
CA PHE A 10 -24.28 -7.74 -16.01
C PHE A 10 -24.83 -9.07 -16.51
N PRO A 11 -24.85 -9.34 -17.83
CA PRO A 11 -25.11 -10.69 -18.30
C PRO A 11 -23.95 -11.61 -17.86
N PRO A 12 -24.21 -12.86 -17.46
CA PRO A 12 -23.16 -13.80 -17.11
C PRO A 12 -22.27 -14.04 -18.35
N SER A 13 -20.98 -13.75 -18.23
CA SER A 13 -20.00 -14.09 -19.24
C SER A 13 -19.95 -15.61 -19.42
N VAL A 14 -20.31 -16.07 -20.62
CA VAL A 14 -20.25 -17.49 -21.01
C VAL A 14 -18.77 -17.91 -20.98
N ALA A 15 -18.41 -18.73 -20.02
CA ALA A 15 -17.12 -19.40 -20.01
C ALA A 15 -17.03 -20.33 -21.22
N LEU A 16 -16.13 -20.09 -22.16
CA LEU A 16 -15.82 -21.00 -23.25
C LEU A 16 -15.17 -22.27 -22.68
N CYS A 17 -16.00 -23.28 -22.42
CA CYS A 17 -15.55 -24.56 -21.94
C CYS A 17 -15.45 -25.53 -23.13
N ARG A 18 -14.24 -26.03 -23.42
CA ARG A 18 -14.06 -27.12 -24.38
C ARG A 18 -14.42 -28.45 -23.70
N VAL A 19 -15.56 -29.01 -24.04
CA VAL A 19 -15.99 -30.35 -23.58
C VAL A 19 -15.28 -31.41 -24.40
N ARG A 20 -14.41 -32.23 -23.80
CA ARG A 20 -13.91 -33.46 -24.37
C ARG A 20 -14.85 -34.60 -23.95
N TYR A 21 -15.61 -35.15 -24.89
CA TYR A 21 -16.38 -36.38 -24.68
C TYR A 21 -15.43 -37.59 -24.66
N ARG A 22 -15.37 -38.30 -23.54
CA ARG A 22 -14.93 -39.69 -23.51
C ARG A 22 -16.19 -40.57 -23.37
N GLY A 23 -16.48 -41.36 -24.36
CA GLY A 23 -17.57 -42.31 -24.31
C GLY A 23 -17.30 -43.44 -23.31
N GLY A 24 -18.24 -43.68 -22.39
CA GLY A 24 -18.27 -44.78 -21.44
C GLY A 24 -19.20 -44.42 -20.28
N GLY A 25 -20.31 -45.21 -20.13
CA GLY A 25 -21.44 -44.91 -19.24
C GLY A 25 -21.06 -44.77 -17.76
N GLY A 26 -21.36 -43.61 -17.22
CA GLY A 26 -21.26 -43.23 -15.82
C GLY A 26 -21.45 -41.71 -15.72
N ALA A 27 -22.11 -41.22 -14.68
CA ALA A 27 -22.40 -39.79 -14.49
C ALA A 27 -21.12 -38.96 -14.63
N ALA A 28 -21.03 -38.20 -15.73
CA ALA A 28 -19.86 -37.39 -16.04
C ALA A 28 -19.88 -36.07 -15.21
N SER A 29 -19.05 -35.99 -14.21
CA SER A 29 -18.64 -34.73 -13.61
C SER A 29 -17.79 -33.98 -14.65
N ALA A 30 -18.30 -32.86 -15.19
CA ALA A 30 -17.56 -32.00 -16.10
C ALA A 30 -16.56 -31.20 -15.29
N THR A 31 -15.33 -31.67 -15.16
CA THR A 31 -14.22 -30.88 -14.64
C THR A 31 -13.72 -29.90 -15.73
N CYS A 32 -14.07 -28.65 -15.59
CA CYS A 32 -13.54 -27.60 -16.45
C CYS A 32 -12.08 -27.36 -16.05
N SER A 33 -11.10 -27.84 -16.81
CA SER A 33 -9.70 -27.50 -16.61
C SER A 33 -9.49 -26.05 -17.05
N PRO A 34 -8.80 -25.22 -16.27
CA PRO A 34 -8.47 -23.86 -16.70
C PRO A 34 -7.60 -23.92 -17.98
N LEU A 35 -7.93 -23.09 -18.97
CA LEU A 35 -7.12 -22.92 -20.18
C LEU A 35 -5.70 -22.52 -19.78
N SER A 36 -4.70 -23.12 -20.40
CA SER A 36 -3.31 -22.64 -20.22
C SER A 36 -3.21 -21.23 -20.81
N SER A 37 -2.33 -20.39 -20.27
CA SER A 37 -2.13 -19.03 -20.79
C SER A 37 -1.76 -19.03 -22.29
N ALA A 38 -1.18 -20.11 -22.79
CA ALA A 38 -0.83 -20.30 -24.20
C ALA A 38 -2.06 -20.47 -25.12
N ASP A 39 -3.20 -20.92 -24.58
CA ASP A 39 -4.43 -21.16 -25.36
C ASP A 39 -5.33 -19.91 -25.47
N LEU A 40 -4.97 -18.82 -24.80
CA LEU A 40 -5.74 -17.56 -24.83
C LEU A 40 -5.54 -16.84 -26.19
N PRO A 41 -6.60 -16.22 -26.76
CA PRO A 41 -6.50 -15.49 -28.01
C PRO A 41 -5.60 -14.26 -27.87
N LEU A 42 -4.75 -14.02 -28.86
CA LEU A 42 -3.95 -12.80 -28.96
C LEU A 42 -4.86 -11.66 -29.44
N ARG A 43 -4.89 -10.55 -28.71
CA ARG A 43 -5.68 -9.35 -29.02
C ARG A 43 -4.81 -8.11 -29.03
N HIS A 44 -5.18 -7.12 -29.86
CA HIS A 44 -4.59 -5.79 -29.76
C HIS A 44 -4.95 -5.14 -28.43
N ILE A 45 -4.02 -4.38 -27.84
CA ILE A 45 -4.28 -3.56 -26.65
C ILE A 45 -5.19 -2.41 -27.06
N PRO A 46 -6.44 -2.32 -26.58
CA PRO A 46 -7.36 -1.22 -26.90
C PRO A 46 -6.94 0.08 -26.22
N GLY A 47 -7.55 1.18 -26.67
CA GLY A 47 -7.28 2.52 -26.16
C GLY A 47 -6.16 3.22 -26.94
N ASP A 48 -6.10 4.51 -26.74
CA ASP A 48 -5.09 5.40 -27.34
C ASP A 48 -4.66 6.46 -26.32
N TYR A 49 -3.66 7.23 -26.67
CA TYR A 49 -3.10 8.27 -25.81
C TYR A 49 -3.65 9.67 -26.16
N GLY A 50 -4.52 9.78 -27.17
CA GLY A 50 -5.07 11.04 -27.66
C GLY A 50 -4.02 11.95 -28.31
N LEU A 51 -4.41 13.20 -28.54
CA LEU A 51 -3.50 14.20 -29.09
C LEU A 51 -2.40 14.56 -28.06
N PRO A 52 -1.18 14.87 -28.56
CA PRO A 52 -0.09 15.33 -27.69
C PRO A 52 -0.56 16.48 -26.79
N PHE A 53 -0.16 16.48 -25.53
CA PHE A 53 -0.54 17.40 -24.45
C PHE A 53 -2.03 17.36 -24.07
N LEU A 54 -2.96 17.39 -25.02
CA LEU A 54 -4.41 17.42 -24.75
C LEU A 54 -4.89 16.08 -24.20
N GLY A 55 -4.49 14.95 -24.79
CA GLY A 55 -4.84 13.63 -24.27
C GLY A 55 -4.39 13.43 -22.82
N PRO A 56 -3.11 13.61 -22.51
CA PRO A 56 -2.61 13.54 -21.13
C PRO A 56 -3.28 14.52 -20.17
N LEU A 57 -3.57 15.75 -20.60
CA LEU A 57 -4.24 16.73 -19.76
C LEU A 57 -5.70 16.31 -19.46
N CYS A 58 -6.45 15.86 -20.47
CA CYS A 58 -7.81 15.37 -20.28
C CYS A 58 -7.85 14.15 -19.35
N ASP A 59 -6.94 13.18 -19.53
CA ASP A 59 -6.84 12.01 -18.66
C ASP A 59 -6.48 12.40 -17.23
N ARG A 60 -5.57 13.36 -17.02
CA ARG A 60 -5.22 13.88 -15.70
C ARG A 60 -6.41 14.54 -14.99
N LEU A 61 -7.13 15.40 -15.69
CA LEU A 61 -8.33 16.07 -15.16
C LEU A 61 -9.43 15.06 -14.83
N ALA A 62 -9.64 14.04 -15.68
CA ALA A 62 -10.56 12.96 -15.40
C ALA A 62 -10.14 12.17 -14.15
N TYR A 63 -8.86 11.81 -14.04
CA TYR A 63 -8.32 11.03 -12.94
C TYR A 63 -8.43 11.74 -11.58
N PHE A 64 -8.12 13.04 -11.50
CA PHE A 64 -8.15 13.77 -10.23
C PHE A 64 -9.50 14.40 -9.90
N TYR A 65 -10.23 14.94 -10.88
CA TYR A 65 -11.34 15.86 -10.61
C TYR A 65 -12.70 15.38 -11.11
N PHE A 66 -12.80 14.80 -12.31
CA PHE A 66 -14.10 14.51 -12.90
C PHE A 66 -14.61 13.10 -12.56
N GLU A 67 -13.75 12.11 -12.61
CA GLU A 67 -14.10 10.71 -12.34
C GLU A 67 -13.58 10.24 -10.97
N GLY A 68 -12.36 10.64 -10.63
CA GLY A 68 -11.61 10.05 -9.53
C GLY A 68 -10.95 8.74 -9.93
N ARG A 69 -9.95 8.30 -9.15
CA ARG A 69 -9.04 7.20 -9.50
C ARG A 69 -9.73 5.89 -9.86
N ASP A 70 -10.62 5.40 -9.01
CA ASP A 70 -11.31 4.12 -9.23
C ASP A 70 -12.22 4.17 -10.45
N GLN A 71 -13.02 5.23 -10.56
CA GLN A 71 -13.97 5.38 -11.66
C GLN A 71 -13.26 5.63 -12.99
N PHE A 72 -12.10 6.29 -12.97
CA PHE A 72 -11.23 6.49 -14.15
C PHE A 72 -10.85 5.16 -14.81
N PHE A 73 -10.44 4.16 -14.03
CA PHE A 73 -10.13 2.84 -14.57
C PHE A 73 -11.40 2.05 -14.93
N ARG A 74 -12.41 2.06 -14.07
CA ARG A 74 -13.67 1.32 -14.29
C ARG A 74 -14.42 1.80 -15.54
N SER A 75 -14.45 3.11 -15.82
CA SER A 75 -15.09 3.67 -17.03
C SER A 75 -14.39 3.15 -18.30
N ARG A 76 -13.08 3.07 -18.29
CA ARG A 76 -12.28 2.56 -19.41
C ARG A 76 -12.38 1.05 -19.59
N ILE A 77 -12.45 0.27 -18.50
CA ILE A 77 -12.78 -1.16 -18.57
C ILE A 77 -14.13 -1.36 -19.29
N ARG A 78 -15.17 -0.60 -18.90
CA ARG A 78 -16.48 -0.69 -19.56
C ARG A 78 -16.45 -0.27 -21.03
N ARG A 79 -15.70 0.80 -21.32
CA ARG A 79 -15.57 1.33 -22.71
C ARG A 79 -14.87 0.36 -23.65
N TYR A 80 -13.81 -0.28 -23.17
CA TYR A 80 -12.96 -1.14 -24.02
C TYR A 80 -13.28 -2.63 -23.91
N GLY A 81 -14.12 -3.04 -22.95
CA GLY A 81 -14.39 -4.46 -22.67
C GLY A 81 -13.12 -5.23 -22.30
N SER A 82 -12.13 -4.57 -21.69
CA SER A 82 -10.83 -5.13 -21.40
C SER A 82 -10.26 -4.57 -20.10
N THR A 83 -9.55 -5.39 -19.33
CA THR A 83 -8.78 -5.01 -18.14
C THR A 83 -7.33 -4.60 -18.49
N VAL A 84 -6.94 -4.78 -19.76
CA VAL A 84 -5.65 -4.33 -20.31
C VAL A 84 -5.91 -3.32 -21.42
N PHE A 85 -5.41 -2.07 -21.27
CA PHE A 85 -5.62 -1.00 -22.26
C PHE A 85 -4.55 0.09 -22.16
N ARG A 86 -4.41 0.91 -23.22
CA ARG A 86 -3.55 2.09 -23.28
C ARG A 86 -4.25 3.31 -22.69
N VAL A 87 -3.51 4.11 -21.89
CA VAL A 87 -4.03 5.32 -21.24
C VAL A 87 -2.86 6.22 -20.80
N ASN A 88 -3.13 7.52 -20.58
CA ASN A 88 -2.18 8.39 -19.90
C ASN A 88 -2.48 8.44 -18.41
N LEU A 89 -1.42 8.47 -17.59
CA LEU A 89 -1.57 8.64 -16.15
C LEU A 89 -0.83 9.87 -15.61
N PRO A 90 -1.38 10.52 -14.56
CA PRO A 90 -0.67 11.58 -13.85
C PRO A 90 0.72 11.13 -13.33
N PRO A 91 1.63 12.09 -13.13
CA PRO A 91 1.45 13.55 -13.17
C PRO A 91 1.78 14.21 -14.51
N GLY A 92 1.76 13.48 -15.61
CA GLY A 92 1.94 14.09 -16.93
C GLY A 92 0.73 14.92 -17.40
N PRO A 93 0.92 15.79 -18.42
CA PRO A 93 2.19 16.24 -18.95
C PRO A 93 2.91 17.23 -18.04
N PHE A 94 4.03 17.81 -18.43
CA PHE A 94 4.88 18.80 -17.75
C PHE A 94 5.75 18.22 -16.61
N VAL A 95 5.14 17.65 -15.56
CA VAL A 95 5.90 17.11 -14.41
C VAL A 95 6.56 15.76 -14.75
N ALA A 96 5.88 14.93 -15.53
CA ALA A 96 6.44 13.70 -16.10
C ALA A 96 6.47 13.79 -17.64
N PRO A 97 7.62 13.53 -18.29
CA PRO A 97 7.77 13.76 -19.73
C PRO A 97 6.94 12.81 -20.59
N ASP A 98 6.70 11.58 -20.11
CA ASP A 98 5.90 10.58 -20.84
C ASP A 98 4.86 9.95 -19.89
N PRO A 99 3.59 10.36 -19.99
CA PRO A 99 2.49 9.83 -19.18
C PRO A 99 1.89 8.52 -19.72
N ARG A 100 2.34 8.04 -20.89
CA ARG A 100 1.77 6.90 -21.60
C ARG A 100 2.08 5.60 -20.87
N VAL A 101 1.04 4.79 -20.63
CA VAL A 101 1.15 3.50 -19.98
C VAL A 101 0.19 2.46 -20.58
N VAL A 102 0.53 1.19 -20.40
CA VAL A 102 -0.40 0.08 -20.55
C VAL A 102 -0.90 -0.32 -19.16
N ALA A 103 -2.19 -0.16 -18.92
CA ALA A 103 -2.83 -0.51 -17.65
C ALA A 103 -3.08 -2.02 -17.56
N LEU A 104 -2.80 -2.62 -16.40
CA LEU A 104 -3.00 -4.02 -16.04
C LEU A 104 -3.86 -4.06 -14.78
N LEU A 105 -5.13 -4.41 -14.89
CA LEU A 105 -6.14 -4.14 -13.86
C LEU A 105 -6.78 -5.40 -13.28
N ASP A 106 -6.34 -6.59 -13.66
CA ASP A 106 -6.83 -7.87 -13.14
C ASP A 106 -5.72 -8.67 -12.44
N ALA A 107 -6.13 -9.67 -11.69
CA ALA A 107 -5.22 -10.53 -10.93
C ALA A 107 -4.34 -11.43 -11.80
N ALA A 108 -4.68 -11.65 -13.06
CA ALA A 108 -3.91 -12.48 -13.99
C ALA A 108 -2.77 -11.67 -14.66
N SER A 109 -3.02 -10.41 -15.00
CA SER A 109 -2.04 -9.56 -15.70
C SER A 109 -1.06 -8.86 -14.75
N LEU A 110 -1.50 -8.54 -13.51
CA LEU A 110 -0.68 -7.82 -12.54
C LEU A 110 0.68 -8.46 -12.22
N PRO A 111 0.80 -9.79 -12.07
CA PRO A 111 2.06 -10.44 -11.67
C PRO A 111 3.24 -10.23 -12.62
N VAL A 112 3.01 -9.89 -13.90
CA VAL A 112 4.10 -9.58 -14.83
C VAL A 112 5.00 -8.45 -14.30
N LEU A 113 4.44 -7.54 -13.52
CA LEU A 113 5.18 -6.42 -12.91
C LEU A 113 6.16 -6.87 -11.82
N PHE A 114 6.08 -8.09 -11.34
CA PHE A 114 6.96 -8.61 -10.29
C PHE A 114 8.14 -9.40 -10.86
N ASP A 115 8.08 -9.76 -12.12
CA ASP A 115 9.15 -10.50 -12.80
C ASP A 115 10.25 -9.55 -13.29
N ALA A 116 11.35 -9.48 -12.54
CA ALA A 116 12.51 -8.67 -12.87
C ALA A 116 13.22 -9.09 -14.18
N SER A 117 12.93 -10.28 -14.73
CA SER A 117 13.44 -10.69 -16.04
C SER A 117 12.68 -10.04 -17.19
N LEU A 118 11.42 -9.69 -16.97
CA LEU A 118 10.52 -9.11 -17.96
C LEU A 118 10.46 -7.59 -17.87
N VAL A 119 10.52 -7.03 -16.66
CA VAL A 119 10.36 -5.59 -16.44
C VAL A 119 11.54 -4.95 -15.72
N ASP A 120 11.88 -3.74 -16.12
CA ASP A 120 12.84 -2.84 -15.48
C ASP A 120 12.09 -1.90 -14.51
N LYS A 121 12.66 -1.69 -13.33
CA LYS A 121 12.14 -0.81 -12.29
C LYS A 121 12.94 0.47 -12.09
N ARG A 122 13.97 0.67 -12.92
CA ARG A 122 14.88 1.82 -12.81
C ARG A 122 14.14 3.13 -13.04
N ASP A 123 14.25 4.01 -12.05
CA ASP A 123 13.68 5.37 -12.10
C ASP A 123 12.16 5.39 -12.39
N LEU A 124 11.46 4.35 -11.97
CA LEU A 124 10.00 4.26 -12.05
C LEU A 124 9.41 4.38 -10.64
N PHE A 125 8.93 5.55 -10.28
CA PHE A 125 8.22 5.77 -9.01
C PHE A 125 6.71 5.90 -9.26
N THR A 126 6.30 6.84 -10.09
CA THR A 126 4.95 6.91 -10.65
C THR A 126 5.07 7.16 -12.15
N GLY A 127 5.05 6.10 -12.93
CA GLY A 127 5.48 6.16 -14.32
C GLY A 127 6.92 6.67 -14.39
N ASN A 128 7.17 7.63 -15.26
CA ASN A 128 8.46 8.29 -15.40
C ASN A 128 8.65 9.48 -14.43
N PHE A 129 7.72 9.68 -13.48
CA PHE A 129 7.90 10.69 -12.44
C PHE A 129 8.79 10.16 -11.32
N LEU A 130 9.83 10.95 -11.02
CA LEU A 130 10.64 10.78 -9.81
C LEU A 130 10.58 12.08 -9.00
N PRO A 131 10.44 11.99 -7.67
CA PRO A 131 10.70 13.14 -6.79
C PRO A 131 12.13 13.67 -6.96
N SER A 132 12.35 14.94 -6.56
CA SER A 132 13.68 15.53 -6.63
C SER A 132 14.66 14.83 -5.68
N THR A 133 15.84 14.46 -6.17
CA THR A 133 16.91 13.92 -5.34
C THR A 133 17.55 14.95 -4.43
N ASP A 134 17.29 16.26 -4.60
CA ASP A 134 17.71 17.31 -3.67
C ASP A 134 17.17 17.05 -2.24
N LEU A 135 16.05 16.35 -2.13
CA LEU A 135 15.42 15.97 -0.86
C LEU A 135 15.78 14.55 -0.42
N THR A 136 16.80 13.96 -1.01
CA THR A 136 17.41 12.70 -0.63
C THR A 136 18.94 12.77 -0.65
N GLY A 137 19.49 13.97 -0.40
CA GLY A 137 20.93 14.23 -0.37
C GLY A 137 21.63 14.02 -1.71
N SER A 138 20.92 14.19 -2.82
CA SER A 138 21.36 13.88 -4.19
C SER A 138 21.59 12.39 -4.47
N PHE A 139 21.23 11.51 -3.54
CA PHE A 139 21.29 10.07 -3.74
C PHE A 139 19.98 9.52 -4.31
N ARG A 140 20.10 8.50 -5.15
CA ARG A 140 18.95 7.67 -5.55
C ARG A 140 18.67 6.67 -4.44
N VAL A 141 17.48 6.76 -3.85
CA VAL A 141 17.08 5.85 -2.77
C VAL A 141 16.67 4.47 -3.32
N LEU A 142 16.69 3.45 -2.47
CA LEU A 142 16.35 2.06 -2.82
C LEU A 142 15.05 1.94 -3.65
N SER A 143 14.06 2.79 -3.38
CA SER A 143 12.78 2.78 -4.11
C SER A 143 12.92 3.10 -5.61
N TYR A 144 13.96 3.81 -6.02
CA TYR A 144 14.22 4.22 -7.41
C TYR A 144 15.14 3.26 -8.17
N LEU A 145 15.75 2.30 -7.50
CA LEU A 145 16.70 1.36 -8.09
C LEU A 145 16.01 0.13 -8.66
N ASP A 146 16.52 -0.38 -9.77
CA ASP A 146 16.20 -1.73 -10.27
C ASP A 146 16.98 -2.78 -9.46
N PRO A 147 16.44 -3.99 -9.22
CA PRO A 147 17.19 -5.07 -8.58
C PRO A 147 18.54 -5.41 -9.22
N ALA A 148 18.69 -5.18 -10.51
CA ALA A 148 19.95 -5.43 -11.23
C ALA A 148 21.01 -4.34 -10.99
N GLU A 149 20.67 -3.22 -10.35
CA GLU A 149 21.64 -2.16 -10.08
C GLU A 149 22.53 -2.50 -8.88
N PRO A 150 23.84 -2.17 -8.94
CA PRO A 150 24.83 -2.58 -7.91
C PRO A 150 24.44 -2.18 -6.48
N ASN A 151 23.86 -1.00 -6.29
CA ASN A 151 23.52 -0.48 -4.96
C ASN A 151 22.21 -1.02 -4.40
N HIS A 152 21.37 -1.72 -5.20
CA HIS A 152 20.06 -2.20 -4.74
C HIS A 152 20.20 -3.22 -3.60
N ALA A 153 20.93 -4.32 -3.82
CA ALA A 153 21.09 -5.37 -2.82
C ALA A 153 21.81 -4.89 -1.54
N PRO A 154 22.90 -4.11 -1.60
CA PRO A 154 23.52 -3.50 -0.44
C PRO A 154 22.58 -2.65 0.41
N LEU A 155 21.83 -1.75 -0.21
CA LEU A 155 20.88 -0.88 0.49
C LEU A 155 19.72 -1.69 1.09
N LYS A 156 19.26 -2.73 0.41
CA LYS A 156 18.19 -3.59 0.95
C LYS A 156 18.66 -4.43 2.13
N ARG A 157 19.90 -4.92 2.11
CA ARG A 157 20.53 -5.60 3.28
C ARG A 157 20.65 -4.66 4.47
N LEU A 158 21.00 -3.40 4.24
CA LEU A 158 21.01 -2.37 5.29
C LEU A 158 19.62 -2.21 5.93
N LEU A 159 18.55 -2.18 5.13
CA LEU A 159 17.17 -2.10 5.67
C LEU A 159 16.79 -3.36 6.44
N PHE A 160 17.15 -4.55 5.97
CA PHE A 160 16.95 -5.79 6.74
C PHE A 160 17.70 -5.76 8.08
N PHE A 161 18.94 -5.31 8.09
CA PHE A 161 19.70 -5.11 9.33
C PHE A 161 18.97 -4.15 10.28
N LEU A 162 18.53 -2.99 9.79
CA LEU A 162 17.80 -2.00 10.60
C LEU A 162 16.54 -2.61 11.24
N LEU A 163 15.74 -3.34 10.46
CA LEU A 163 14.48 -3.96 10.93
C LEU A 163 14.74 -5.11 11.93
N ALA A 164 15.86 -5.81 11.80
CA ALA A 164 16.22 -6.94 12.66
C ALA A 164 16.90 -6.51 13.96
N SER A 165 17.72 -5.46 13.93
CA SER A 165 18.66 -5.08 15.00
C SER A 165 17.98 -4.88 16.36
N ARG A 166 16.77 -4.34 16.41
CA ARG A 166 16.00 -4.10 17.63
C ARG A 166 14.63 -4.78 17.66
N ARG A 167 14.46 -5.87 16.90
CA ARG A 167 13.19 -6.62 16.84
C ARG A 167 12.61 -6.97 18.21
N HIS A 168 13.46 -7.24 19.19
CA HIS A 168 13.06 -7.54 20.57
C HIS A 168 12.28 -6.39 21.25
N ALA A 169 12.54 -5.13 20.88
CA ALA A 169 11.87 -3.95 21.43
C ALA A 169 10.51 -3.68 20.80
N LEU A 170 10.18 -4.30 19.65
CA LEU A 170 9.03 -3.95 18.81
C LEU A 170 7.70 -3.97 19.60
N VAL A 171 7.38 -5.05 20.29
CA VAL A 171 6.10 -5.16 21.03
C VAL A 171 6.04 -4.14 22.17
N LEU A 172 7.13 -3.98 22.92
CA LEU A 172 7.21 -3.04 24.04
C LEU A 172 7.00 -1.60 23.58
N GLU A 173 7.76 -1.17 22.57
CA GLU A 173 7.71 0.20 22.09
C GLU A 173 6.39 0.50 21.37
N PHE A 174 5.83 -0.49 20.67
CA PHE A 174 4.50 -0.34 20.09
C PHE A 174 3.44 -0.10 21.17
N ARG A 175 3.39 -0.93 22.20
CA ARG A 175 2.44 -0.80 23.31
C ARG A 175 2.59 0.53 24.03
N ARG A 176 3.82 1.02 24.21
CA ARG A 176 4.07 2.32 24.83
C ARG A 176 3.49 3.47 23.99
N ALA A 177 3.84 3.52 22.68
CA ALA A 177 3.43 4.62 21.81
C ALA A 177 1.92 4.60 21.51
N TYR A 178 1.37 3.44 21.17
CA TYR A 178 -0.06 3.31 20.86
C TYR A 178 -0.93 3.25 22.11
N GLY A 179 -0.38 2.84 23.26
CA GLY A 179 -1.02 3.02 24.56
C GLY A 179 -1.30 4.49 24.85
N ALA A 180 -0.30 5.34 24.72
CA ALA A 180 -0.44 6.78 24.88
C ALA A 180 -1.42 7.40 23.86
N LEU A 181 -1.44 6.87 22.62
CA LEU A 181 -2.43 7.28 21.62
C LEU A 181 -3.85 6.98 22.10
N PHE A 182 -4.13 5.75 22.54
CA PHE A 182 -5.48 5.38 22.99
C PHE A 182 -5.91 6.18 24.23
N ASP A 183 -5.01 6.44 25.18
CA ASP A 183 -5.29 7.29 26.33
C ASP A 183 -5.64 8.74 25.88
N ALA A 184 -4.93 9.28 24.90
CA ALA A 184 -5.24 10.58 24.32
C ALA A 184 -6.60 10.59 23.58
N MET A 185 -6.95 9.49 22.88
CA MET A 185 -8.28 9.37 22.25
C MET A 185 -9.41 9.41 23.27
N GLU A 186 -9.29 8.69 24.40
CA GLU A 186 -10.29 8.73 25.47
C GLU A 186 -10.46 10.14 26.01
N VAL A 187 -9.37 10.85 26.27
CA VAL A 187 -9.43 12.25 26.74
C VAL A 187 -10.09 13.16 25.72
N GLY A 188 -9.78 12.99 24.43
CA GLY A 188 -10.38 13.76 23.34
C GLY A 188 -11.91 13.52 23.24
N ILE A 189 -12.33 12.25 23.28
CA ILE A 189 -13.75 11.88 23.24
C ILE A 189 -14.50 12.45 24.47
N ALA A 190 -13.91 12.34 25.65
CA ALA A 190 -14.53 12.87 26.86
C ALA A 190 -14.72 14.40 26.83
N LYS A 191 -13.81 15.14 26.19
CA LYS A 191 -13.84 16.61 26.10
C LYS A 191 -14.68 17.14 24.94
N GLU A 192 -14.57 16.52 23.77
CA GLU A 192 -15.07 17.06 22.50
C GLU A 192 -16.12 16.15 21.83
N GLY A 193 -16.45 15.02 22.45
CA GLY A 193 -17.34 14.00 21.88
C GLY A 193 -16.71 13.18 20.76
N LYS A 194 -15.50 13.51 20.32
CA LYS A 194 -14.75 12.80 19.28
C LYS A 194 -13.25 13.11 19.32
N ALA A 195 -12.45 12.21 18.76
CA ALA A 195 -11.01 12.39 18.66
C ALA A 195 -10.49 12.00 17.26
N ASP A 196 -9.60 12.81 16.68
CA ASP A 196 -8.99 12.56 15.37
C ASP A 196 -7.88 11.50 15.50
N PHE A 197 -8.10 10.33 14.88
CA PHE A 197 -7.14 9.25 14.90
C PHE A 197 -5.89 9.58 14.07
N GLY A 198 -6.05 10.29 12.94
CA GLY A 198 -4.95 10.53 12.00
C GLY A 198 -3.80 11.33 12.60
N ALA A 199 -4.10 12.46 13.24
CA ALA A 199 -3.08 13.32 13.86
C ALA A 199 -2.39 12.62 15.04
N ALA A 200 -3.14 11.88 15.86
CA ALA A 200 -2.57 11.11 16.95
C ALA A 200 -1.72 9.93 16.44
N ASN A 201 -2.16 9.27 15.38
CA ASN A 201 -1.40 8.19 14.72
C ASN A 201 -0.07 8.70 14.14
N ASP A 202 -0.04 9.87 13.52
CA ASP A 202 1.21 10.44 13.01
C ASP A 202 2.25 10.59 14.14
N ARG A 203 1.82 11.07 15.31
CA ARG A 203 2.70 11.20 16.47
C ARG A 203 3.14 9.84 16.99
N ALA A 204 2.20 8.93 17.24
CA ALA A 204 2.51 7.60 17.78
C ALA A 204 3.40 6.80 16.81
N ALA A 205 3.18 6.91 15.50
CA ALA A 205 4.00 6.24 14.49
C ALA A 205 5.46 6.73 14.51
N PHE A 206 5.70 8.04 14.61
CA PHE A 206 7.06 8.58 14.67
C PHE A 206 7.75 8.21 15.98
N ASP A 207 7.07 8.31 17.12
CA ASP A 207 7.58 7.91 18.42
C ASP A 207 7.92 6.41 18.42
N PHE A 208 7.02 5.57 17.94
CA PHE A 208 7.23 4.13 17.83
C PHE A 208 8.42 3.77 16.94
N LEU A 209 8.47 4.31 15.72
CA LEU A 209 9.56 4.00 14.79
C LEU A 209 10.92 4.44 15.31
N SER A 210 11.00 5.63 15.94
CA SER A 210 12.24 6.13 16.51
C SER A 210 12.75 5.28 17.68
N GLN A 211 11.87 4.91 18.59
CA GLN A 211 12.21 4.04 19.73
C GLN A 211 12.49 2.60 19.28
N CYS A 212 11.67 2.04 18.42
CA CYS A 212 11.82 0.66 17.95
C CYS A 212 13.10 0.47 17.15
N LEU A 213 13.38 1.34 16.18
CA LEU A 213 14.49 1.17 15.26
C LEU A 213 15.82 1.71 15.80
N PHE A 214 15.78 2.78 16.58
CA PHE A 214 16.99 3.47 17.05
C PHE A 214 17.18 3.49 18.57
N GLY A 215 16.12 3.24 19.34
CA GLY A 215 16.14 3.37 20.82
C GLY A 215 16.17 4.82 21.27
N VAL A 216 15.73 5.75 20.44
CA VAL A 216 15.78 7.20 20.71
C VAL A 216 14.36 7.73 20.91
N ASP A 217 14.18 8.49 21.98
CA ASP A 217 12.95 9.25 22.24
C ASP A 217 12.98 10.57 21.45
N PRO A 218 12.12 10.77 20.44
CA PRO A 218 12.13 12.00 19.66
C PRO A 218 11.85 13.25 20.51
N ALA A 219 11.08 13.12 21.58
CA ALA A 219 10.77 14.25 22.46
C ALA A 219 12.02 14.79 23.20
N ARG A 220 13.07 13.97 23.32
CA ARG A 220 14.37 14.34 23.91
C ARG A 220 15.43 14.70 22.88
N SER A 221 15.06 14.77 21.60
CA SER A 221 15.96 15.11 20.50
C SER A 221 15.78 16.56 20.05
N SER A 222 16.56 16.99 19.05
CA SER A 222 16.45 18.29 18.40
C SER A 222 15.11 18.51 17.68
N LEU A 223 14.37 17.43 17.39
CA LEU A 223 13.04 17.52 16.75
C LEU A 223 11.93 17.80 17.75
N VAL A 224 12.09 17.43 19.02
CA VAL A 224 11.07 17.57 20.08
C VAL A 224 9.72 16.99 19.60
N LEU A 225 8.72 17.85 19.36
CA LEU A 225 7.39 17.46 18.86
C LEU A 225 7.19 17.74 17.37
N ASP A 226 8.18 18.30 16.70
CA ASP A 226 8.07 18.73 15.31
C ASP A 226 8.19 17.58 14.28
N GLY A 227 8.74 16.43 14.66
CA GLY A 227 9.06 15.34 13.76
C GLY A 227 7.94 15.02 12.75
N PRO A 228 6.71 14.69 13.19
CA PRO A 228 5.60 14.39 12.27
C PRO A 228 5.26 15.53 11.32
N ARG A 229 5.31 16.79 11.78
CA ARG A 229 5.06 17.97 10.95
C ARG A 229 6.11 18.12 9.85
N LEU A 230 7.39 17.97 10.20
CA LEU A 230 8.49 18.04 9.24
C LEU A 230 8.40 16.92 8.20
N ILE A 231 8.12 15.69 8.64
CA ILE A 231 7.94 14.54 7.75
C ILE A 231 6.76 14.78 6.80
N ASN A 232 5.61 15.20 7.30
CA ASN A 232 4.42 15.44 6.47
C ASN A 232 4.69 16.54 5.41
N LYS A 233 5.40 17.61 5.78
CA LYS A 233 5.78 18.65 4.84
C LYS A 233 6.76 18.12 3.80
N TRP A 234 7.78 17.37 4.21
CA TRP A 234 8.73 16.74 3.29
C TRP A 234 8.04 15.74 2.36
N LEU A 235 7.11 14.90 2.86
CA LEU A 235 6.31 14.00 2.04
C LEU A 235 5.49 14.75 0.98
N LEU A 236 4.86 15.87 1.34
CA LEU A 236 4.14 16.70 0.39
C LEU A 236 5.04 17.14 -0.78
N PHE A 237 6.28 17.51 -0.51
CA PHE A 237 7.23 17.91 -1.55
C PHE A 237 7.74 16.74 -2.39
N GLN A 238 7.72 15.52 -1.85
CA GLN A 238 8.05 14.31 -2.60
C GLN A 238 6.93 13.89 -3.56
N ILE A 239 5.69 13.91 -3.10
CA ILE A 239 4.56 13.32 -3.83
C ILE A 239 3.43 14.31 -4.15
N GLY A 240 3.62 15.62 -3.94
CA GLY A 240 2.62 16.65 -4.22
C GLY A 240 1.92 16.51 -5.58
N PRO A 241 2.66 16.28 -6.69
CA PRO A 241 2.05 16.07 -8.00
C PRO A 241 1.13 14.85 -8.12
N LEU A 242 1.07 14.00 -7.10
CA LEU A 242 0.22 12.80 -7.06
C LEU A 242 -0.97 12.94 -6.11
N LEU A 243 -1.03 14.05 -5.37
CA LEU A 243 -2.04 14.27 -4.34
C LEU A 243 -3.17 15.17 -4.86
N LYS A 244 -4.35 14.97 -4.27
CA LYS A 244 -5.49 15.88 -4.38
C LYS A 244 -5.75 16.46 -3.00
N LEU A 245 -5.53 17.77 -2.83
CA LEU A 245 -5.63 18.44 -1.52
C LEU A 245 -7.03 19.08 -1.29
N GLY A 246 -7.88 19.08 -2.31
CA GLY A 246 -9.24 19.63 -2.23
C GLY A 246 -9.33 21.13 -2.48
N LEU A 247 -8.32 21.72 -3.09
CA LEU A 247 -8.39 23.08 -3.62
C LEU A 247 -9.31 23.14 -4.85
N PRO A 248 -9.74 24.34 -5.29
CA PRO A 248 -10.45 24.48 -6.56
C PRO A 248 -9.66 23.82 -7.70
N ALA A 249 -10.33 22.98 -8.52
CA ALA A 249 -9.68 22.04 -9.44
C ALA A 249 -8.61 22.66 -10.33
N TYR A 250 -8.90 23.81 -10.96
CA TYR A 250 -7.93 24.46 -11.87
C TYR A 250 -6.74 25.08 -11.13
N LEU A 251 -6.95 25.58 -9.91
CA LEU A 251 -5.87 26.11 -9.09
C LEU A 251 -4.99 24.98 -8.58
N GLU A 252 -5.59 23.89 -8.13
CA GLU A 252 -4.85 22.70 -7.66
C GLU A 252 -4.06 22.06 -8.79
N ASP A 253 -4.68 21.90 -9.97
CA ASP A 253 -4.02 21.33 -11.14
C ASP A 253 -2.81 22.16 -11.56
N PHE A 254 -2.97 23.49 -11.57
CA PHE A 254 -1.87 24.40 -11.90
C PHE A 254 -0.75 24.32 -10.86
N LEU A 255 -1.05 24.37 -9.57
CA LEU A 255 -0.04 24.45 -8.51
C LEU A 255 0.66 23.12 -8.22
N LEU A 256 -0.09 22.00 -8.24
CA LEU A 256 0.45 20.71 -7.81
C LEU A 256 0.80 19.78 -8.97
N HIS A 257 0.05 19.84 -10.09
CA HIS A 257 0.20 18.86 -11.16
C HIS A 257 0.92 19.40 -12.40
N SER A 258 1.15 20.73 -12.48
CA SER A 258 1.84 21.33 -13.61
C SER A 258 3.31 21.66 -13.33
N PHE A 259 3.70 21.79 -12.06
CA PHE A 259 5.06 22.12 -11.66
C PHE A 259 5.52 21.26 -10.48
N ARG A 260 6.83 21.04 -10.39
CA ARG A 260 7.44 20.46 -9.20
C ARG A 260 7.50 21.50 -8.10
N LEU A 261 7.12 21.12 -6.89
CA LEU A 261 7.28 22.01 -5.73
C LEU A 261 8.77 22.27 -5.49
N PRO A 262 9.18 23.55 -5.31
CA PRO A 262 10.59 23.91 -5.16
C PRO A 262 11.22 23.30 -3.89
N PRO A 263 12.24 22.44 -3.98
CA PRO A 263 12.87 21.80 -2.80
C PRO A 263 13.43 22.82 -1.79
N ALA A 264 13.78 24.03 -2.22
CA ALA A 264 14.28 25.08 -1.35
C ALA A 264 13.34 25.43 -0.20
N LEU A 265 12.00 25.31 -0.41
CA LEU A 265 10.99 25.63 0.60
C LEU A 265 10.94 24.65 1.78
N VAL A 266 11.55 23.49 1.64
CA VAL A 266 11.56 22.45 2.68
C VAL A 266 12.98 22.03 3.06
N ARG A 267 14.01 22.68 2.49
CA ARG A 267 15.41 22.34 2.73
C ARG A 267 15.79 22.42 4.22
N ALA A 268 15.40 23.49 4.91
CA ALA A 268 15.68 23.64 6.34
C ALA A 268 15.01 22.53 7.18
N ASP A 269 13.76 22.18 6.85
CA ASP A 269 13.04 21.10 7.53
C ASP A 269 13.72 19.75 7.27
N TYR A 270 14.14 19.52 6.03
CA TYR A 270 14.88 18.30 5.65
C TYR A 270 16.25 18.21 6.35
N THR A 271 16.98 19.32 6.48
CA THR A 271 18.24 19.35 7.23
C THR A 271 18.04 18.94 8.69
N ARG A 272 17.00 19.40 9.37
CA ARG A 272 16.67 18.98 10.75
C ARG A 272 16.38 17.49 10.85
N LEU A 273 15.67 16.92 9.85
CA LEU A 273 15.47 15.47 9.79
C LEU A 273 16.80 14.74 9.60
N VAL A 274 17.65 15.20 8.68
CA VAL A 274 18.97 14.59 8.43
C VAL A 274 19.85 14.60 9.69
N GLU A 275 19.87 15.70 10.45
CA GLU A 275 20.59 15.81 11.73
C GLU A 275 20.07 14.77 12.73
N PHE A 276 18.76 14.69 12.92
CA PHE A 276 18.16 13.69 13.81
C PHE A 276 18.56 12.25 13.43
N PHE A 277 18.49 11.89 12.14
CA PHE A 277 18.86 10.54 11.71
C PHE A 277 20.36 10.29 11.79
N ARG A 278 21.19 11.31 11.56
CA ARG A 278 22.65 11.20 11.74
C ARG A 278 23.03 10.84 13.18
N ASP A 279 22.35 11.48 14.14
CA ASP A 279 22.60 11.25 15.57
C ASP A 279 21.97 9.93 16.06
N SER A 280 20.82 9.54 15.51
CA SER A 280 20.04 8.40 16.01
C SER A 280 20.41 7.07 15.35
N ALA A 281 20.78 7.06 14.07
CA ALA A 281 20.97 5.83 13.28
C ALA A 281 22.42 5.32 13.28
N GLY A 282 23.28 5.76 14.20
CA GLY A 282 24.71 5.41 14.25
C GLY A 282 25.04 3.96 13.94
N PRO A 283 24.48 2.97 14.65
CA PRO A 283 24.75 1.55 14.41
C PRO A 283 24.42 1.09 12.98
N ALA A 284 23.30 1.55 12.39
CA ALA A 284 22.94 1.24 11.02
C ALA A 284 23.86 1.89 10.00
N LEU A 285 24.28 3.14 10.26
CA LEU A 285 25.23 3.86 9.41
C LEU A 285 26.64 3.26 9.45
N ASP A 286 27.04 2.70 10.57
CA ASP A 286 28.32 2.00 10.71
C ASP A 286 28.30 0.62 10.01
N GLU A 287 27.17 -0.10 10.09
CA GLU A 287 26.97 -1.38 9.39
C GLU A 287 26.92 -1.20 7.86
N ALA A 288 26.45 -0.06 7.37
CA ALA A 288 26.38 0.24 5.93
C ALA A 288 27.73 0.04 5.21
N LYS A 289 28.85 0.37 5.89
CA LYS A 289 30.20 0.16 5.35
C LYS A 289 30.48 -1.30 5.01
N ARG A 290 29.95 -2.24 5.80
CA ARG A 290 30.11 -3.69 5.57
C ARG A 290 29.39 -4.17 4.31
N PHE A 291 28.34 -3.43 3.91
CA PHE A 291 27.62 -3.67 2.67
C PHE A 291 28.18 -2.87 1.50
N GLY A 292 29.25 -2.08 1.68
CA GLY A 292 29.83 -1.25 0.63
C GLY A 292 29.06 0.04 0.34
N VAL A 293 28.19 0.47 1.26
CA VAL A 293 27.40 1.73 1.13
C VAL A 293 28.11 2.84 1.92
N SER A 294 28.23 4.01 1.32
CA SER A 294 28.78 5.18 2.01
C SER A 294 27.87 5.61 3.17
N ARG A 295 28.45 6.21 4.21
CA ARG A 295 27.69 6.66 5.39
C ARG A 295 26.60 7.69 5.02
N ASP A 296 26.91 8.59 4.10
CA ASP A 296 25.97 9.61 3.64
C ASP A 296 24.85 9.01 2.79
N GLU A 297 25.13 8.12 1.85
CA GLU A 297 24.11 7.40 1.08
C GLU A 297 23.20 6.57 2.00
N ALA A 298 23.79 5.89 2.99
CA ALA A 298 23.05 5.14 3.99
C ALA A 298 22.11 6.03 4.82
N LEU A 299 22.60 7.19 5.28
CA LEU A 299 21.82 8.15 6.05
C LEU A 299 20.54 8.58 5.32
N HIS A 300 20.67 9.00 4.06
CA HIS A 300 19.53 9.43 3.27
C HIS A 300 18.59 8.28 2.90
N ASN A 301 19.10 7.08 2.69
CA ASN A 301 18.28 5.88 2.46
C ASN A 301 17.54 5.42 3.73
N VAL A 302 18.16 5.45 4.90
CA VAL A 302 17.51 5.15 6.19
C VAL A 302 16.43 6.20 6.48
N LEU A 303 16.72 7.48 6.31
CA LEU A 303 15.72 8.55 6.47
C LEU A 303 14.52 8.31 5.55
N PHE A 304 14.76 8.05 4.26
CA PHE A 304 13.69 7.79 3.31
C PHE A 304 12.88 6.53 3.70
N ALA A 305 13.55 5.45 4.08
CA ALA A 305 12.89 4.23 4.47
C ALA A 305 12.00 4.41 5.72
N VAL A 306 12.47 5.15 6.71
CA VAL A 306 11.70 5.36 7.96
C VAL A 306 10.59 6.40 7.77
N CYS A 307 10.88 7.54 7.14
CA CYS A 307 9.91 8.63 7.00
C CYS A 307 8.92 8.39 5.85
N PHE A 308 9.39 7.94 4.68
CA PHE A 308 8.52 7.73 3.52
C PHE A 308 7.80 6.37 3.61
N ASN A 309 8.56 5.28 3.74
CA ASN A 309 7.97 3.94 3.67
C ASN A 309 7.36 3.54 5.03
N GLY A 310 8.06 3.72 6.15
CA GLY A 310 7.61 3.33 7.48
C GLY A 310 6.49 4.23 8.00
N PHE A 311 6.79 5.48 8.24
CA PHE A 311 5.80 6.46 8.74
C PHE A 311 4.66 6.68 7.74
N GLY A 312 4.97 6.88 6.44
CA GLY A 312 3.97 7.01 5.40
C GLY A 312 3.09 5.76 5.28
N GLY A 313 3.67 4.56 5.34
CA GLY A 313 2.92 3.30 5.31
C GLY A 313 1.95 3.15 6.48
N ILE A 314 2.38 3.44 7.71
CA ILE A 314 1.54 3.43 8.92
C ILE A 314 0.43 4.49 8.81
N LYS A 315 0.76 5.69 8.33
CA LYS A 315 -0.20 6.78 8.11
C LYS A 315 -1.36 6.40 7.20
N PHE A 316 -1.14 5.52 6.22
CA PHE A 316 -2.20 5.03 5.34
C PHE A 316 -2.92 3.79 5.89
N LEU A 317 -2.16 2.82 6.36
CA LEU A 317 -2.69 1.51 6.72
C LEU A 317 -3.52 1.55 8.00
N PHE A 318 -3.04 2.24 9.04
CA PHE A 318 -3.70 2.19 10.34
C PHE A 318 -5.09 2.85 10.36
N PRO A 319 -5.27 4.06 9.79
CA PRO A 319 -6.62 4.61 9.61
C PRO A 319 -7.55 3.71 8.79
N SER A 320 -7.03 2.99 7.78
CA SER A 320 -7.82 2.03 7.01
C SER A 320 -8.25 0.83 7.86
N ILE A 321 -7.37 0.30 8.72
CA ILE A 321 -7.73 -0.76 9.68
C ILE A 321 -8.85 -0.29 10.62
N ILE A 322 -8.68 0.87 11.27
CA ILE A 322 -9.70 1.43 12.18
C ILE A 322 -11.02 1.68 11.45
N LYS A 323 -10.97 2.18 10.22
CA LYS A 323 -12.15 2.42 9.38
C LYS A 323 -12.92 1.13 9.10
N TRP A 324 -12.25 0.09 8.63
CA TRP A 324 -12.91 -1.17 8.28
C TRP A 324 -13.43 -1.90 9.51
N LEU A 325 -12.70 -1.92 10.62
CA LEU A 325 -13.17 -2.47 11.88
C LEU A 325 -14.37 -1.69 12.40
N GLY A 326 -14.31 -0.36 12.45
CA GLY A 326 -15.44 0.46 12.93
C GLY A 326 -16.71 0.29 12.09
N ARG A 327 -16.59 0.11 10.78
CA ARG A 327 -17.73 -0.19 9.87
C ARG A 327 -18.30 -1.59 10.07
N SER A 328 -17.53 -2.53 10.57
CA SER A 328 -17.95 -3.92 10.76
C SER A 328 -18.82 -4.13 12.02
N GLY A 329 -18.77 -3.22 12.98
CA GLY A 329 -19.65 -3.15 14.12
C GLY A 329 -19.37 -4.18 15.23
N ALA A 330 -20.20 -4.12 16.27
CA ALA A 330 -19.96 -4.79 17.55
C ALA A 330 -19.84 -6.33 17.48
N ARG A 331 -20.49 -6.98 16.51
CA ARG A 331 -20.41 -8.45 16.36
C ARG A 331 -19.00 -8.91 16.00
N LEU A 332 -18.34 -8.25 15.04
CA LEU A 332 -16.96 -8.56 14.70
C LEU A 332 -16.02 -8.15 15.82
N HIS A 333 -16.25 -6.99 16.44
CA HIS A 333 -15.46 -6.53 17.58
C HIS A 333 -15.42 -7.58 18.70
N GLY A 334 -16.58 -8.13 19.11
CA GLY A 334 -16.65 -9.15 20.15
C GLY A 334 -15.84 -10.42 19.81
N ARG A 335 -15.91 -10.88 18.58
CA ARG A 335 -15.15 -12.05 18.11
C ARG A 335 -13.63 -11.82 18.13
N ILE A 336 -13.19 -10.65 17.67
CA ILE A 336 -11.75 -10.29 17.70
C ILE A 336 -11.29 -10.14 19.15
N ALA A 337 -12.09 -9.48 20.01
CA ALA A 337 -11.78 -9.32 21.43
C ALA A 337 -11.63 -10.68 22.15
N GLU A 338 -12.53 -11.61 21.88
CA GLU A 338 -12.45 -12.98 22.41
C GLU A 338 -11.17 -13.70 21.98
N GLU A 339 -10.87 -13.72 20.65
CA GLU A 339 -9.65 -14.32 20.12
C GLU A 339 -8.39 -13.73 20.76
N VAL A 340 -8.28 -12.38 20.75
CA VAL A 340 -7.10 -11.69 21.28
C VAL A 340 -6.91 -11.95 22.77
N ARG A 341 -7.98 -11.85 23.56
CA ARG A 341 -7.91 -12.03 25.03
C ARG A 341 -7.62 -13.48 25.41
N SER A 342 -8.19 -14.47 24.68
CA SER A 342 -7.83 -15.87 24.85
C SER A 342 -6.35 -16.10 24.55
N ALA A 343 -5.88 -15.68 23.38
CA ALA A 343 -4.50 -15.86 22.99
C ALA A 343 -3.49 -15.21 23.95
N VAL A 344 -3.87 -14.07 24.56
CA VAL A 344 -3.02 -13.38 25.55
C VAL A 344 -3.06 -14.09 26.90
N ARG A 345 -4.22 -14.59 27.36
CA ARG A 345 -4.30 -15.41 28.59
C ARG A 345 -3.42 -16.66 28.47
N ASP A 346 -3.52 -17.38 27.35
CA ASP A 346 -2.75 -18.60 27.07
C ASP A 346 -1.23 -18.32 26.97
N ALA A 347 -0.87 -17.09 26.60
CA ALA A 347 0.53 -16.62 26.57
C ALA A 347 1.04 -16.02 27.90
N GLY A 348 0.35 -16.26 29.02
CA GLY A 348 0.74 -15.75 30.34
C GLY A 348 0.49 -14.25 30.53
N GLY A 349 -0.56 -13.71 29.92
CA GLY A 349 -1.00 -12.30 30.08
C GLY A 349 -0.23 -11.28 29.24
N LYS A 350 0.57 -11.72 28.26
CA LYS A 350 1.39 -10.84 27.41
C LYS A 350 1.17 -11.11 25.94
N VAL A 351 1.13 -10.05 25.15
CA VAL A 351 1.26 -10.16 23.68
C VAL A 351 2.68 -10.54 23.33
N THR A 352 2.84 -11.61 22.57
CA THR A 352 4.13 -12.11 22.09
C THR A 352 4.13 -12.26 20.57
N PHE A 353 5.29 -12.32 19.94
CA PHE A 353 5.36 -12.65 18.51
C PHE A 353 4.64 -13.96 18.19
N ARG A 354 4.85 -14.99 19.01
CA ARG A 354 4.21 -16.30 18.85
C ARG A 354 2.68 -16.22 18.91
N SER A 355 2.11 -15.46 19.88
CA SER A 355 0.66 -15.31 19.95
C SER A 355 0.09 -14.56 18.76
N LEU A 356 0.79 -13.54 18.24
CA LEU A 356 0.39 -12.81 17.03
C LEU A 356 0.45 -13.68 15.76
N GLU A 357 1.44 -14.55 15.64
CA GLU A 357 1.67 -15.36 14.46
C GLU A 357 0.75 -16.58 14.37
N SER A 358 0.50 -17.27 15.50
CA SER A 358 -0.15 -18.58 15.49
C SER A 358 -1.47 -18.66 16.26
N ALA A 359 -1.78 -17.73 17.18
CA ALA A 359 -2.96 -17.81 18.03
C ALA A 359 -4.07 -16.80 17.69
N MET A 360 -3.87 -15.94 16.68
CA MET A 360 -4.81 -14.90 16.29
C MET A 360 -5.13 -14.95 14.77
N PRO A 361 -5.76 -16.04 14.27
CA PRO A 361 -6.04 -16.19 12.84
C PRO A 361 -7.06 -15.18 12.31
N LEU A 362 -8.06 -14.76 13.08
CA LEU A 362 -9.03 -13.75 12.68
C LEU A 362 -8.37 -12.36 12.58
N VAL A 363 -7.53 -11.98 13.55
CA VAL A 363 -6.74 -10.74 13.50
C VAL A 363 -5.86 -10.72 12.25
N ARG A 364 -5.20 -11.83 11.96
CA ARG A 364 -4.39 -12.00 10.74
C ARG A 364 -5.22 -11.81 9.48
N SER A 365 -6.35 -12.47 9.40
CA SER A 365 -7.26 -12.40 8.24
C SER A 365 -7.79 -10.98 8.02
N VAL A 366 -8.21 -10.31 9.09
CA VAL A 366 -8.65 -8.89 9.05
C VAL A 366 -7.57 -7.98 8.47
N VAL A 367 -6.32 -8.12 8.90
CA VAL A 367 -5.21 -7.30 8.40
C VAL A 367 -5.00 -7.51 6.90
N TYR A 368 -5.01 -8.75 6.43
CA TYR A 368 -4.88 -9.04 4.99
C TYR A 368 -6.09 -8.58 4.18
N GLU A 369 -7.31 -8.66 4.76
CA GLU A 369 -8.50 -8.16 4.08
C GLU A 369 -8.48 -6.63 3.94
N VAL A 370 -7.96 -5.90 4.93
CA VAL A 370 -7.74 -4.45 4.79
C VAL A 370 -6.71 -4.16 3.69
N LEU A 371 -5.60 -4.89 3.64
CA LEU A 371 -4.57 -4.73 2.60
C LEU A 371 -5.11 -5.04 1.20
N ARG A 372 -6.01 -6.03 1.08
CA ARG A 372 -6.70 -6.35 -0.16
C ARG A 372 -7.64 -5.23 -0.60
N MET A 373 -8.44 -4.70 0.33
CA MET A 373 -9.42 -3.66 0.05
C MET A 373 -8.78 -2.31 -0.23
N GLU A 374 -7.74 -1.94 0.52
CA GLU A 374 -7.07 -0.64 0.44
C GLU A 374 -5.55 -0.80 0.53
N PRO A 375 -4.91 -1.28 -0.53
CA PRO A 375 -3.45 -1.40 -0.55
C PRO A 375 -2.79 -0.01 -0.41
N PRO A 376 -1.82 0.16 0.52
CA PRO A 376 -1.17 1.46 0.76
C PRO A 376 -0.45 2.03 -0.46
N VAL A 377 0.02 1.17 -1.36
CA VAL A 377 0.67 1.57 -2.62
C VAL A 377 -0.20 1.07 -3.78
N PRO A 378 -1.16 1.88 -4.25
CA PRO A 378 -2.16 1.42 -5.21
C PRO A 378 -1.63 1.21 -6.63
N LEU A 379 -0.55 1.85 -7.02
CA LEU A 379 0.01 1.79 -8.37
C LEU A 379 1.39 1.14 -8.36
N GLN A 380 1.59 0.16 -9.24
CA GLN A 380 2.88 -0.49 -9.48
C GLN A 380 3.28 -0.29 -10.94
N TYR A 381 4.54 0.04 -11.17
CA TYR A 381 5.06 0.32 -12.51
C TYR A 381 6.18 -0.62 -12.89
N GLY A 382 6.34 -0.84 -14.20
CA GLY A 382 7.48 -1.56 -14.79
C GLY A 382 7.63 -1.17 -16.26
N ARG A 383 8.86 -1.12 -16.77
CA ARG A 383 9.13 -0.91 -18.19
C ARG A 383 9.49 -2.26 -18.81
N ALA A 384 8.82 -2.64 -19.90
CA ALA A 384 9.10 -3.88 -20.60
C ALA A 384 10.57 -3.90 -21.10
N LYS A 385 11.34 -4.93 -20.72
CA LYS A 385 12.75 -5.09 -21.15
C LYS A 385 12.87 -5.60 -22.57
N ARG A 386 11.86 -6.30 -23.05
CA ARG A 386 11.79 -6.92 -24.39
C ARG A 386 10.35 -6.99 -24.85
N ASP A 387 10.13 -7.30 -26.12
CA ASP A 387 8.81 -7.65 -26.61
C ASP A 387 8.30 -8.89 -25.86
N MET A 388 7.08 -8.84 -25.40
CA MET A 388 6.46 -9.91 -24.62
C MET A 388 4.94 -9.91 -24.77
N GLU A 389 4.31 -10.98 -24.33
CA GLU A 389 2.86 -11.09 -24.23
C GLU A 389 2.43 -11.09 -22.77
N VAL A 390 1.48 -10.23 -22.44
CA VAL A 390 0.87 -10.17 -21.11
C VAL A 390 -0.48 -10.89 -21.17
N ALA A 391 -0.64 -11.92 -20.35
CA ALA A 391 -1.90 -12.64 -20.23
C ALA A 391 -2.82 -11.92 -19.23
N SER A 392 -4.09 -11.73 -19.61
CA SER A 392 -5.20 -11.47 -18.70
C SER A 392 -6.07 -12.73 -18.60
N HIS A 393 -7.24 -12.61 -17.97
CA HIS A 393 -8.15 -13.76 -17.88
C HIS A 393 -8.67 -14.27 -19.22
N ASP A 394 -8.83 -13.40 -20.22
CA ASP A 394 -9.56 -13.71 -21.46
C ASP A 394 -8.71 -13.58 -22.73
N ALA A 395 -7.52 -13.03 -22.64
CA ALA A 395 -6.68 -12.77 -23.82
C ALA A 395 -5.21 -12.57 -23.44
N ARG A 396 -4.34 -12.68 -24.45
CA ARG A 396 -2.95 -12.23 -24.41
C ARG A 396 -2.82 -10.92 -25.18
N PHE A 397 -1.95 -10.06 -24.72
CA PHE A 397 -1.74 -8.72 -25.30
C PHE A 397 -0.26 -8.50 -25.60
N PRO A 398 0.11 -8.12 -26.84
CA PRO A 398 1.50 -7.86 -27.21
C PRO A 398 1.95 -6.51 -26.61
N VAL A 399 2.99 -6.54 -25.81
CA VAL A 399 3.68 -5.38 -25.25
C VAL A 399 5.06 -5.28 -25.87
N ARG A 400 5.44 -4.09 -26.32
CA ARG A 400 6.76 -3.85 -26.93
C ARG A 400 7.79 -3.46 -25.89
N ALA A 401 9.04 -3.74 -26.18
CA ALA A 401 10.18 -3.25 -25.40
C ALA A 401 10.09 -1.72 -25.21
N GLY A 402 10.33 -1.27 -23.98
CA GLY A 402 10.28 0.14 -23.60
C GLY A 402 8.90 0.66 -23.20
N GLU A 403 7.78 -0.02 -23.51
CA GLU A 403 6.47 0.39 -23.01
C GLU A 403 6.42 0.32 -21.50
N VAL A 404 5.83 1.34 -20.88
CA VAL A 404 5.62 1.38 -19.42
C VAL A 404 4.29 0.73 -19.09
N LEU A 405 4.35 -0.24 -18.19
CA LEU A 405 3.20 -0.95 -17.65
C LEU A 405 2.82 -0.37 -16.30
N VAL A 406 1.52 -0.33 -16.01
CA VAL A 406 1.01 0.04 -14.68
C VAL A 406 -0.03 -0.95 -14.20
N GLY A 407 0.16 -1.45 -12.99
CA GLY A 407 -0.85 -2.22 -12.27
C GLY A 407 -1.59 -1.33 -11.27
N TYR A 408 -2.92 -1.34 -11.30
CA TYR A 408 -3.73 -0.70 -10.28
C TYR A 408 -4.25 -1.75 -9.30
N GLN A 409 -3.52 -1.92 -8.19
CA GLN A 409 -3.77 -2.96 -7.20
C GLN A 409 -5.22 -3.01 -6.70
N PRO A 410 -5.89 -1.87 -6.35
CA PRO A 410 -7.26 -1.92 -5.83
C PRO A 410 -8.27 -2.64 -6.73
N LEU A 411 -8.06 -2.70 -8.04
CA LEU A 411 -8.90 -3.50 -8.93
C LEU A 411 -8.42 -4.96 -9.01
N ALA A 412 -7.13 -5.18 -9.14
CA ALA A 412 -6.57 -6.53 -9.23
C ALA A 412 -6.76 -7.34 -7.94
N THR A 413 -6.65 -6.68 -6.76
CA THR A 413 -6.90 -7.34 -5.46
C THR A 413 -8.39 -7.47 -5.13
N ARG A 414 -9.28 -6.87 -5.91
CA ARG A 414 -10.74 -7.03 -5.84
C ARG A 414 -11.30 -7.67 -7.11
N ASP A 415 -10.51 -8.51 -7.76
CA ASP A 415 -10.89 -9.21 -8.96
C ASP A 415 -11.99 -10.27 -8.65
N PRO A 416 -13.21 -10.15 -9.22
CA PRO A 416 -14.30 -11.09 -8.95
C PRO A 416 -14.09 -12.50 -9.51
N ARG A 417 -13.11 -12.68 -10.38
CA ARG A 417 -12.71 -14.02 -10.87
C ARG A 417 -11.81 -14.77 -9.89
N VAL A 418 -11.28 -14.06 -8.89
CA VAL A 418 -10.42 -14.62 -7.84
C VAL A 418 -11.13 -14.61 -6.49
N PHE A 419 -11.81 -13.52 -6.17
CA PHE A 419 -12.43 -13.32 -4.88
C PHE A 419 -13.95 -13.35 -4.98
N GLU A 420 -14.57 -14.31 -4.30
CA GLU A 420 -16.01 -14.25 -4.06
C GLU A 420 -16.33 -13.01 -3.21
N ARG A 421 -17.45 -12.30 -3.53
CA ARG A 421 -17.84 -11.05 -2.86
C ARG A 421 -16.67 -10.05 -2.83
N ALA A 422 -16.03 -9.85 -3.99
CA ALA A 422 -14.76 -9.13 -4.14
C ALA A 422 -14.79 -7.68 -3.62
N GLU A 423 -15.94 -7.00 -3.73
CA GLU A 423 -16.12 -5.62 -3.28
C GLU A 423 -16.53 -5.49 -1.80
N GLU A 424 -16.74 -6.62 -1.11
CA GLU A 424 -17.13 -6.64 0.30
C GLU A 424 -15.93 -6.92 1.19
N PHE A 425 -15.93 -6.30 2.37
CA PHE A 425 -14.99 -6.64 3.44
C PHE A 425 -15.47 -7.90 4.16
N VAL A 426 -14.70 -8.97 4.08
CA VAL A 426 -15.00 -10.27 4.71
C VAL A 426 -13.87 -10.60 5.67
N ALA A 427 -14.12 -10.44 6.96
CA ALA A 427 -13.10 -10.56 8.01
C ALA A 427 -12.39 -11.92 8.01
N GLU A 428 -13.10 -13.00 7.65
CA GLU A 428 -12.61 -14.39 7.64
C GLU A 428 -12.00 -14.83 6.30
N ARG A 429 -11.93 -13.97 5.31
CA ARG A 429 -11.52 -14.34 3.94
C ARG A 429 -10.20 -15.11 3.86
N PHE A 430 -9.25 -14.77 4.70
CA PHE A 430 -7.91 -15.37 4.70
C PHE A 430 -7.73 -16.43 5.82
N MET A 431 -8.82 -17.01 6.32
CA MET A 431 -8.77 -18.11 7.29
C MET A 431 -8.86 -19.48 6.59
N GLY A 432 -8.23 -20.48 7.19
CA GLY A 432 -8.25 -21.86 6.67
C GLY A 432 -7.45 -22.03 5.38
N ALA A 433 -7.44 -23.25 4.83
CA ALA A 433 -6.62 -23.61 3.67
C ALA A 433 -6.97 -22.82 2.39
N GLU A 434 -8.27 -22.60 2.14
CA GLU A 434 -8.74 -21.82 0.99
C GLU A 434 -8.33 -20.34 1.13
N GLY A 435 -8.48 -19.78 2.32
CA GLY A 435 -8.06 -18.41 2.61
C GLY A 435 -6.54 -18.22 2.50
N GLU A 436 -5.75 -19.19 2.96
CA GLU A 436 -4.29 -19.19 2.80
C GLU A 436 -3.89 -19.18 1.31
N ALA A 437 -4.58 -19.94 0.47
CA ALA A 437 -4.32 -19.96 -0.97
C ALA A 437 -4.58 -18.60 -1.66
N LEU A 438 -5.47 -17.77 -1.10
CA LEU A 438 -5.75 -16.42 -1.62
C LEU A 438 -4.64 -15.40 -1.31
N LEU A 439 -3.74 -15.68 -0.35
CA LEU A 439 -2.65 -14.76 0.00
C LEU A 439 -1.69 -14.49 -1.16
N ARG A 440 -1.62 -15.36 -2.16
CA ARG A 440 -0.86 -15.11 -3.40
C ARG A 440 -1.36 -13.88 -4.18
N HIS A 441 -2.57 -13.39 -3.89
CA HIS A 441 -3.16 -12.21 -4.50
C HIS A 441 -3.14 -10.97 -3.60
N VAL A 442 -2.57 -11.07 -2.40
CA VAL A 442 -2.22 -9.92 -1.54
C VAL A 442 -0.81 -9.47 -1.92
N VAL A 443 -0.66 -8.22 -2.29
CA VAL A 443 0.56 -7.71 -2.94
C VAL A 443 1.32 -6.74 -2.04
N TRP A 444 2.63 -6.92 -1.97
CA TRP A 444 3.57 -6.09 -1.21
C TRP A 444 4.55 -5.39 -2.14
N SER A 445 4.15 -4.22 -2.63
CA SER A 445 4.92 -3.46 -3.61
C SER A 445 5.13 -4.30 -4.89
N ASN A 446 6.20 -5.07 -5.01
CA ASN A 446 6.54 -5.84 -6.20
C ASN A 446 6.68 -7.33 -5.90
N GLY A 447 5.67 -7.92 -5.30
CA GLY A 447 5.60 -9.35 -5.05
C GLY A 447 4.42 -9.74 -4.16
N PRO A 448 3.92 -10.98 -4.25
CA PRO A 448 2.80 -11.45 -3.45
C PRO A 448 3.20 -11.74 -2.00
N GLU A 449 2.18 -11.84 -1.13
CA GLU A 449 2.40 -12.20 0.29
C GLU A 449 3.13 -13.54 0.44
N THR A 450 2.84 -14.50 -0.42
CA THR A 450 3.40 -15.86 -0.37
C THR A 450 4.89 -15.95 -0.72
N GLU A 451 5.48 -14.89 -1.27
CA GLU A 451 6.91 -14.85 -1.58
C GLU A 451 7.71 -14.15 -0.49
N THR A 452 8.99 -14.48 -0.38
CA THR A 452 9.92 -13.89 0.58
C THR A 452 10.61 -12.67 -0.01
N SER A 453 10.65 -11.57 0.75
CA SER A 453 11.47 -10.42 0.41
C SER A 453 12.96 -10.75 0.59
N THR A 454 13.74 -10.66 -0.47
CA THR A 454 15.20 -10.90 -0.48
C THR A 454 15.94 -9.63 -0.91
N ALA A 455 17.26 -9.61 -0.74
CA ALA A 455 18.08 -8.49 -1.20
C ALA A 455 18.02 -8.30 -2.73
N GLU A 456 17.77 -9.38 -3.46
CA GLU A 456 17.84 -9.48 -4.91
C GLU A 456 16.50 -9.20 -5.61
N ASN A 457 15.36 -9.22 -4.88
CA ASN A 457 14.06 -8.90 -5.45
C ASN A 457 13.56 -7.50 -5.05
N LYS A 458 12.52 -7.00 -5.73
CA LYS A 458 11.95 -5.66 -5.48
C LYS A 458 10.80 -5.66 -4.46
N GLN A 459 10.46 -6.79 -3.85
CA GLN A 459 9.41 -6.85 -2.84
C GLN A 459 9.75 -6.00 -1.62
N CYS A 460 8.74 -5.47 -0.93
CA CYS A 460 8.92 -4.61 0.23
C CYS A 460 9.79 -5.24 1.33
N ALA A 461 10.87 -4.57 1.72
CA ALA A 461 11.75 -5.05 2.79
C ALA A 461 11.05 -5.10 4.16
N GLY A 462 10.07 -4.23 4.38
CA GLY A 462 9.32 -4.12 5.63
C GLY A 462 8.06 -4.97 5.70
N LYS A 463 7.82 -5.90 4.77
CA LYS A 463 6.59 -6.70 4.70
C LYS A 463 6.22 -7.33 6.05
N GLU A 464 7.09 -8.15 6.61
CA GLU A 464 6.84 -8.83 7.89
C GLU A 464 6.70 -7.85 9.06
N PHE A 465 7.49 -6.79 9.08
CA PHE A 465 7.40 -5.75 10.10
C PHE A 465 6.03 -5.07 10.07
N VAL A 466 5.54 -4.66 8.90
CA VAL A 466 4.26 -3.97 8.73
C VAL A 466 3.09 -4.89 9.10
N VAL A 467 3.11 -6.16 8.67
CA VAL A 467 2.07 -7.14 9.06
C VAL A 467 2.05 -7.33 10.57
N THR A 468 3.21 -7.43 11.22
CA THR A 468 3.30 -7.58 12.68
C THR A 468 2.75 -6.36 13.40
N VAL A 469 3.13 -5.14 13.02
CA VAL A 469 2.63 -3.93 13.69
C VAL A 469 1.15 -3.66 13.40
N ALA A 470 0.64 -4.06 12.24
CA ALA A 470 -0.78 -3.99 11.94
C ALA A 470 -1.61 -4.95 12.83
N ARG A 471 -1.11 -6.18 13.05
CA ARG A 471 -1.74 -7.12 14.00
C ARG A 471 -1.63 -6.62 15.44
N LEU A 472 -0.51 -6.00 15.82
CA LEU A 472 -0.38 -5.36 17.15
C LEU A 472 -1.39 -4.26 17.36
N LEU A 473 -1.66 -3.43 16.34
CA LEU A 473 -2.69 -2.39 16.44
C LEU A 473 -4.07 -2.99 16.78
N VAL A 474 -4.46 -4.05 16.05
CA VAL A 474 -5.73 -4.72 16.28
C VAL A 474 -5.75 -5.39 17.67
N ALA A 475 -4.67 -6.07 18.04
CA ALA A 475 -4.57 -6.75 19.34
C ALA A 475 -4.64 -5.74 20.50
N GLU A 476 -3.86 -4.66 20.47
CA GLU A 476 -3.87 -3.65 21.55
C GLU A 476 -5.22 -2.92 21.65
N LEU A 477 -5.88 -2.67 20.50
CA LEU A 477 -7.21 -2.08 20.49
C LEU A 477 -8.22 -2.97 21.22
N PHE A 478 -8.28 -4.27 20.91
CA PHE A 478 -9.26 -5.19 21.50
C PHE A 478 -8.84 -5.79 22.86
N LEU A 479 -7.62 -5.58 23.29
CA LEU A 479 -7.26 -5.75 24.69
C LEU A 479 -7.81 -4.64 25.57
N ARG A 480 -7.96 -3.43 25.05
CA ARG A 480 -8.42 -2.27 25.81
C ARG A 480 -9.93 -2.05 25.72
N TYR A 481 -10.55 -2.40 24.59
CA TYR A 481 -11.92 -2.06 24.27
C TYR A 481 -12.74 -3.27 23.81
N ASP A 482 -14.01 -3.32 24.19
CA ASP A 482 -14.98 -4.29 23.68
C ASP A 482 -15.51 -3.87 22.31
N SER A 483 -15.69 -2.57 22.12
CA SER A 483 -16.16 -1.99 20.85
C SER A 483 -15.81 -0.51 20.77
N PHE A 484 -15.92 0.02 19.56
CA PHE A 484 -15.74 1.44 19.28
C PHE A 484 -16.60 1.88 18.10
N GLU A 485 -16.84 3.19 18.01
CA GLU A 485 -17.58 3.81 16.91
C GLU A 485 -16.75 4.89 16.24
N ILE A 486 -17.00 5.13 14.96
CA ILE A 486 -16.23 6.07 14.14
C ILE A 486 -17.12 6.94 13.26
N GLU A 487 -16.61 8.11 12.94
CA GLU A 487 -16.98 8.90 11.78
C GLU A 487 -15.84 8.85 10.73
N VAL A 488 -16.20 8.75 9.45
CA VAL A 488 -15.23 8.78 8.36
C VAL A 488 -15.52 9.98 7.47
N GLY A 489 -14.55 10.88 7.37
CA GLY A 489 -14.61 12.06 6.51
C GLY A 489 -13.73 11.93 5.25
N PRO A 490 -13.86 12.88 4.31
CA PRO A 490 -12.94 12.97 3.18
C PRO A 490 -11.52 13.32 3.65
N SER A 491 -10.53 12.76 2.98
CA SER A 491 -9.12 13.09 3.22
C SER A 491 -8.33 13.00 1.91
N PRO A 492 -7.37 13.90 1.69
CA PRO A 492 -6.55 13.89 0.48
C PRO A 492 -5.53 12.75 0.44
N VAL A 493 -5.18 12.18 1.58
CA VAL A 493 -4.01 11.28 1.71
C VAL A 493 -4.40 9.92 2.26
N ALA A 494 -5.26 9.87 3.29
CA ALA A 494 -5.70 8.65 3.96
C ALA A 494 -7.16 8.79 4.38
N ALA A 495 -7.77 7.75 4.99
CA ALA A 495 -9.09 7.91 5.60
C ALA A 495 -9.03 8.91 6.77
N ALA A 496 -9.86 9.95 6.75
CA ALA A 496 -10.05 10.82 7.91
C ALA A 496 -10.99 10.10 8.88
N VAL A 497 -10.42 9.44 9.86
CA VAL A 497 -11.15 8.65 10.85
C VAL A 497 -11.18 9.39 12.18
N ARG A 498 -12.37 9.61 12.73
CA ARG A 498 -12.60 10.14 14.07
C ARG A 498 -13.28 9.09 14.91
N LEU A 499 -12.72 8.81 16.07
CA LEU A 499 -13.36 7.96 17.08
C LEU A 499 -14.39 8.77 17.85
N THR A 500 -15.61 8.26 17.96
CA THR A 500 -16.73 8.91 18.67
C THR A 500 -17.11 8.19 19.96
N SER A 501 -16.74 6.90 20.05
CA SER A 501 -16.98 6.09 21.24
C SER A 501 -15.90 5.03 21.39
N LEU A 502 -15.49 4.79 22.63
CA LEU A 502 -14.58 3.71 23.02
C LEU A 502 -15.18 3.02 24.26
N LYS A 503 -15.70 1.81 24.10
CA LYS A 503 -16.23 1.02 25.20
C LYS A 503 -15.11 0.18 25.81
N ARG A 504 -14.65 0.55 27.01
CA ARG A 504 -13.58 -0.19 27.69
C ARG A 504 -13.96 -1.66 27.92
N ALA A 505 -12.96 -2.52 27.86
CA ALA A 505 -13.09 -3.94 28.12
C ALA A 505 -13.58 -4.18 29.55
N THR A 506 -14.58 -5.06 29.67
CA THR A 506 -15.05 -5.61 30.93
C THR A 506 -14.44 -7.01 31.05
N PHE A 507 -13.47 -7.16 31.98
CA PHE A 507 -12.85 -8.45 32.30
C PHE A 507 -13.66 -9.23 33.31
#